data_c82e511889f8016f4648d2a6df854c29
#
_entry.id   c82e511889f8016f4648d2a6df854c29
#
_cell.length_a   1.000
_cell.length_b   1.000
_cell.length_c   1.000
_cell.angle_alpha   90.00
_cell.angle_beta   90.00
_cell.angle_gamma   90.00
#
_symmetry.space_group_name_H-M   'P 1'
#
loop_
_entity.id
_entity.type
_entity.pdbx_description
1 polymer ?
#
loop_
_entity_poly.entity_id
_entity_poly.type
_entity_poly.pdbx_seq_one_letter_code
_entity_poly.pdbx_strand_id
1 'polypeptide(L)'
;MTVTKAAKDMTVAVAGSTGYIGKFVALECVRRGYKTIALTRNPDAVVEGAEMVVADVTDPASVDAALAGRKIDGLVSCLASRSGTKSDSFAIDYQATLNCLETAKKEGAAHFVMLSAFCVKNPILQFQKAKLKFEEKLVEAGNAGEIGYSIVRPTAFFKSVSGQLEVVQGGAPFVVFGDGTMCKCNPIAEADLATYLVDCITEKSRSNKILNIGGPDAGLTMTAQGKLLFEAVGKEPKILKVPVLLFDVIIGALDFLAAILPKQFEDPAELAKIGKYYAVEDMLTVDPSEKFGTVTLGEHYKRIAVEGNDYDPYTTLFAGKKNPTSVIANLVGNSVDVEEEQPVAK
;
A
#
# COMPACT_ATOMS: atom_id res chain seq x y z
N MET A 1 -27.34 26.40 5.08
CA MET A 1 -27.70 24.97 5.02
C MET A 1 -26.96 24.36 3.83
N THR A 2 -25.91 23.61 4.07
CA THR A 2 -25.21 22.90 2.99
C THR A 2 -26.06 21.69 2.63
N VAL A 3 -26.72 21.70 1.49
CA VAL A 3 -27.47 20.56 0.95
C VAL A 3 -26.45 19.44 0.72
N THR A 4 -26.52 18.37 1.47
CA THR A 4 -25.69 17.18 1.25
C THR A 4 -26.12 16.57 -0.08
N LYS A 5 -25.25 16.58 -1.08
CA LYS A 5 -25.47 15.98 -2.39
C LYS A 5 -25.77 14.49 -2.24
N ALA A 6 -26.74 13.97 -2.98
CA ALA A 6 -27.00 12.52 -2.97
C ALA A 6 -25.81 11.78 -3.63
N ALA A 7 -25.52 10.55 -3.21
CA ALA A 7 -24.39 9.79 -3.75
C ALA A 7 -24.37 9.69 -5.28
N LYS A 8 -25.54 9.42 -5.89
CA LYS A 8 -25.71 9.34 -7.36
C LYS A 8 -25.38 10.64 -8.11
N ASP A 9 -25.37 11.78 -7.41
CA ASP A 9 -25.09 13.10 -7.97
C ASP A 9 -23.65 13.54 -7.70
N MET A 10 -22.89 12.76 -6.92
CA MET A 10 -21.49 13.01 -6.63
C MET A 10 -20.57 12.36 -7.64
N THR A 11 -19.56 13.09 -8.09
CA THR A 11 -18.49 12.61 -8.96
C THR A 11 -17.20 12.48 -8.16
N VAL A 12 -16.61 11.28 -8.11
CA VAL A 12 -15.39 10.99 -7.37
C VAL A 12 -14.31 10.48 -8.32
N ALA A 13 -13.17 11.13 -8.32
CA ALA A 13 -12.00 10.65 -9.06
C ALA A 13 -11.10 9.81 -8.14
N VAL A 14 -10.55 8.71 -8.68
CA VAL A 14 -9.61 7.83 -7.98
C VAL A 14 -8.30 7.77 -8.75
N ALA A 15 -7.24 8.32 -8.18
CA ALA A 15 -5.88 8.20 -8.72
C ALA A 15 -5.20 6.94 -8.16
N GLY A 16 -4.52 6.19 -9.03
CA GLY A 16 -3.99 4.87 -8.69
C GLY A 16 -5.06 3.77 -8.64
N SER A 17 -6.15 3.95 -9.36
CA SER A 17 -7.35 3.11 -9.38
C SER A 17 -7.13 1.66 -9.81
N THR A 18 -6.05 1.36 -10.51
CA THR A 18 -5.65 0.01 -10.93
C THR A 18 -4.62 -0.63 -10.00
N GLY A 19 -4.16 0.11 -8.99
CA GLY A 19 -3.28 -0.39 -7.95
C GLY A 19 -4.04 -1.21 -6.90
N TYR A 20 -3.27 -1.84 -5.99
CA TYR A 20 -3.80 -2.80 -5.03
C TYR A 20 -4.95 -2.23 -4.19
N ILE A 21 -4.76 -1.11 -3.49
CA ILE A 21 -5.83 -0.48 -2.70
C ILE A 21 -6.78 0.33 -3.60
N GLY A 22 -6.24 1.03 -4.61
CA GLY A 22 -7.06 1.91 -5.45
C GLY A 22 -8.18 1.19 -6.20
N LYS A 23 -7.99 -0.09 -6.57
CA LYS A 23 -9.04 -0.92 -7.17
C LYS A 23 -10.21 -1.14 -6.21
N PHE A 24 -9.92 -1.46 -4.94
CA PHE A 24 -10.96 -1.59 -3.91
C PHE A 24 -11.69 -0.26 -3.67
N VAL A 25 -10.95 0.87 -3.65
CA VAL A 25 -11.54 2.21 -3.49
C VAL A 25 -12.46 2.56 -4.66
N ALA A 26 -12.04 2.32 -5.90
CA ALA A 26 -12.87 2.60 -7.07
C ALA A 26 -14.14 1.73 -7.09
N LEU A 27 -14.03 0.43 -6.77
CA LEU A 27 -15.18 -0.46 -6.65
C LEU A 27 -16.12 -0.04 -5.50
N GLU A 28 -15.58 0.42 -4.37
CA GLU A 28 -16.38 0.91 -3.26
C GLU A 28 -17.12 2.21 -3.61
N CYS A 29 -16.49 3.13 -4.35
CA CYS A 29 -17.17 4.31 -4.89
C CYS A 29 -18.34 3.93 -5.79
N VAL A 30 -18.15 2.96 -6.70
CA VAL A 30 -19.20 2.42 -7.58
C VAL A 30 -20.32 1.79 -6.75
N ARG A 31 -19.99 0.94 -5.77
CA ARG A 31 -20.96 0.27 -4.89
C ARG A 31 -21.86 1.28 -4.14
N ARG A 32 -21.31 2.44 -3.78
CA ARG A 32 -22.08 3.53 -3.13
C ARG A 32 -22.90 4.36 -4.11
N GLY A 33 -22.77 4.11 -5.40
CA GLY A 33 -23.51 4.81 -6.45
C GLY A 33 -22.91 6.14 -6.86
N TYR A 34 -21.63 6.41 -6.55
CA TYR A 34 -20.94 7.59 -7.06
C TYR A 34 -20.63 7.46 -8.55
N LYS A 35 -20.66 8.56 -9.27
CA LYS A 35 -20.04 8.65 -10.60
C LYS A 35 -18.53 8.56 -10.43
N THR A 36 -17.98 7.37 -10.68
CA THR A 36 -16.59 7.07 -10.38
C THR A 36 -15.73 7.24 -11.61
N ILE A 37 -14.72 8.11 -11.53
CA ILE A 37 -13.67 8.30 -12.55
C ILE A 37 -12.41 7.58 -12.07
N ALA A 38 -12.00 6.56 -12.80
CA ALA A 38 -10.81 5.77 -12.49
C ALA A 38 -9.63 6.19 -13.37
N LEU A 39 -8.68 6.94 -12.82
CA LEU A 39 -7.49 7.37 -13.54
C LEU A 39 -6.51 6.22 -13.72
N THR A 40 -6.06 5.96 -14.93
CA THR A 40 -5.14 4.86 -15.26
C THR A 40 -4.17 5.25 -16.38
N ARG A 41 -2.96 4.68 -16.36
CA ARG A 41 -2.01 4.79 -17.47
C ARG A 41 -2.26 3.70 -18.55
N ASN A 42 -2.92 2.60 -18.16
CA ASN A 42 -3.21 1.50 -19.07
C ASN A 42 -4.59 1.66 -19.67
N PRO A 43 -4.71 1.89 -21.01
CA PRO A 43 -6.00 2.05 -21.68
C PRO A 43 -6.88 0.78 -21.64
N ASP A 44 -6.26 -0.40 -21.46
CA ASP A 44 -6.96 -1.68 -21.41
C ASP A 44 -7.42 -2.06 -19.99
N ALA A 45 -7.10 -1.23 -18.99
CA ALA A 45 -7.51 -1.48 -17.62
C ALA A 45 -9.02 -1.30 -17.46
N VAL A 46 -9.62 -2.16 -16.64
CA VAL A 46 -11.05 -2.12 -16.34
C VAL A 46 -11.27 -2.14 -14.82
N VAL A 47 -12.11 -1.23 -14.37
CA VAL A 47 -12.77 -1.29 -13.05
C VAL A 47 -14.26 -1.27 -13.33
N GLU A 48 -14.93 -2.36 -13.00
CA GLU A 48 -16.36 -2.54 -13.32
C GLU A 48 -17.21 -1.40 -12.73
N GLY A 49 -18.04 -0.80 -13.56
CA GLY A 49 -18.93 0.30 -13.17
C GLY A 49 -18.26 1.68 -13.05
N ALA A 50 -16.95 1.80 -13.22
CA ALA A 50 -16.24 3.07 -13.23
C ALA A 50 -15.95 3.55 -14.68
N GLU A 51 -15.92 4.86 -14.87
CA GLU A 51 -15.42 5.47 -16.11
C GLU A 51 -13.88 5.44 -16.07
N MET A 52 -13.28 4.65 -16.97
CA MET A 52 -11.81 4.59 -17.11
C MET A 52 -11.32 5.80 -17.91
N VAL A 53 -10.42 6.58 -17.33
CA VAL A 53 -9.84 7.76 -18.00
C VAL A 53 -8.31 7.62 -18.02
N VAL A 54 -7.75 7.63 -19.22
CA VAL A 54 -6.30 7.52 -19.39
C VAL A 54 -5.62 8.81 -18.96
N ALA A 55 -4.70 8.71 -18.01
CA ALA A 55 -3.91 9.82 -17.50
C ALA A 55 -2.54 9.34 -17.01
N ASP A 56 -1.50 10.04 -17.39
CA ASP A 56 -0.20 9.94 -16.71
C ASP A 56 -0.15 10.95 -15.57
N VAL A 57 -0.27 10.46 -14.34
CA VAL A 57 -0.29 11.31 -13.14
C VAL A 57 1.05 12.03 -12.88
N THR A 58 2.13 11.62 -13.55
CA THR A 58 3.43 12.31 -13.47
C THR A 58 3.50 13.54 -14.37
N ASP A 59 2.58 13.65 -15.36
CA ASP A 59 2.41 14.82 -16.22
C ASP A 59 1.18 15.63 -15.79
N PRO A 60 1.37 16.86 -15.23
CA PRO A 60 0.25 17.70 -14.80
C PRO A 60 -0.71 18.04 -15.94
N ALA A 61 -0.24 18.21 -17.18
CA ALA A 61 -1.10 18.50 -18.31
C ALA A 61 -2.01 17.31 -18.67
N SER A 62 -1.50 16.09 -18.50
CA SER A 62 -2.29 14.86 -18.69
C SER A 62 -3.40 14.75 -17.63
N VAL A 63 -3.12 15.07 -16.37
CA VAL A 63 -4.14 15.04 -15.29
C VAL A 63 -5.18 16.12 -15.52
N ASP A 64 -4.75 17.35 -15.86
CA ASP A 64 -5.66 18.45 -16.17
C ASP A 64 -6.60 18.09 -17.34
N ALA A 65 -6.05 17.57 -18.43
CA ALA A 65 -6.87 17.14 -19.58
C ALA A 65 -7.86 16.01 -19.23
N ALA A 66 -7.43 15.06 -18.40
CA ALA A 66 -8.26 13.93 -17.99
C ALA A 66 -9.45 14.35 -17.12
N LEU A 67 -9.34 15.40 -16.32
CA LEU A 67 -10.38 15.86 -15.40
C LEU A 67 -11.09 17.14 -15.86
N ALA A 68 -10.66 17.77 -16.96
CA ALA A 68 -11.20 19.06 -17.43
C ALA A 68 -12.72 19.06 -17.59
N GLY A 69 -13.39 19.99 -16.89
CA GLY A 69 -14.84 20.20 -16.96
C GLY A 69 -15.71 19.13 -16.31
N ARG A 70 -15.09 18.16 -15.61
CA ARG A 70 -15.83 17.03 -15.00
C ARG A 70 -16.50 17.38 -13.67
N LYS A 71 -16.15 18.51 -13.05
CA LYS A 71 -16.74 19.01 -11.80
C LYS A 71 -16.77 17.94 -10.71
N ILE A 72 -15.59 17.42 -10.37
CA ILE A 72 -15.45 16.37 -9.35
C ILE A 72 -15.78 16.93 -7.96
N ASP A 73 -16.49 16.15 -7.16
CA ASP A 73 -16.81 16.49 -5.76
C ASP A 73 -15.69 16.09 -4.80
N GLY A 74 -14.94 15.05 -5.15
CA GLY A 74 -13.80 14.58 -4.36
C GLY A 74 -12.80 13.82 -5.21
N LEU A 75 -11.55 13.78 -4.72
CA LEU A 75 -10.50 12.95 -5.28
C LEU A 75 -9.87 12.08 -4.18
N VAL A 76 -9.77 10.78 -4.44
CA VAL A 76 -9.03 9.84 -3.59
C VAL A 76 -7.73 9.46 -4.27
N SER A 77 -6.60 9.80 -3.65
CA SER A 77 -5.28 9.39 -4.13
C SER A 77 -4.80 8.14 -3.41
N CYS A 78 -4.69 7.05 -4.16
CA CYS A 78 -4.09 5.79 -3.75
C CYS A 78 -2.71 5.59 -4.41
N LEU A 79 -2.07 6.68 -4.82
CA LEU A 79 -0.74 6.64 -5.44
C LEU A 79 0.33 6.22 -4.43
N ALA A 80 1.19 5.33 -4.87
CA ALA A 80 2.38 4.91 -4.14
C ALA A 80 3.48 4.53 -5.12
N SER A 81 4.73 4.87 -4.80
CA SER A 81 5.90 4.40 -5.52
C SER A 81 5.97 2.86 -5.46
N ARG A 82 6.44 2.25 -6.55
CA ARG A 82 6.53 0.79 -6.63
C ARG A 82 7.76 0.25 -5.90
N SER A 83 8.87 0.96 -6.04
CA SER A 83 10.14 0.54 -5.47
C SER A 83 10.40 1.12 -4.08
N GLY A 84 9.80 2.25 -3.73
CA GLY A 84 10.11 3.01 -2.52
C GLY A 84 11.48 3.69 -2.57
N THR A 85 12.20 3.61 -3.72
CA THR A 85 13.49 4.27 -3.92
C THR A 85 13.31 5.78 -4.04
N LYS A 86 14.40 6.54 -3.93
CA LYS A 86 14.34 8.00 -3.81
C LYS A 86 13.65 8.67 -5.00
N SER A 87 14.08 8.35 -6.24
CA SER A 87 13.51 8.99 -7.43
C SER A 87 12.05 8.62 -7.64
N ASP A 88 11.70 7.33 -7.50
CA ASP A 88 10.34 6.83 -7.64
C ASP A 88 9.42 7.42 -6.56
N SER A 89 9.87 7.48 -5.32
CA SER A 89 9.10 8.05 -4.20
C SER A 89 8.78 9.53 -4.42
N PHE A 90 9.77 10.34 -4.78
CA PHE A 90 9.51 11.77 -5.01
C PHE A 90 8.72 12.04 -6.28
N ALA A 91 8.86 11.20 -7.32
CA ALA A 91 8.05 11.32 -8.52
C ALA A 91 6.58 10.95 -8.30
N ILE A 92 6.31 9.87 -7.53
CA ILE A 92 4.96 9.33 -7.37
C ILE A 92 4.29 9.78 -6.06
N ASP A 93 4.94 9.49 -4.89
CA ASP A 93 4.31 9.79 -3.59
C ASP A 93 4.21 11.30 -3.34
N TYR A 94 5.08 12.12 -3.95
CA TYR A 94 5.03 13.57 -3.84
C TYR A 94 4.48 14.23 -5.09
N GLN A 95 5.23 14.24 -6.22
CA GLN A 95 4.91 15.11 -7.36
C GLN A 95 3.61 14.70 -8.08
N ALA A 96 3.42 13.42 -8.38
CA ALA A 96 2.21 12.95 -9.04
C ALA A 96 0.96 13.17 -8.17
N THR A 97 1.10 12.99 -6.85
CA THR A 97 0.00 13.26 -5.91
C THR A 97 -0.30 14.76 -5.83
N LEU A 98 0.73 15.62 -5.91
CA LEU A 98 0.56 17.08 -5.98
C LEU A 98 -0.14 17.49 -7.28
N ASN A 99 0.21 16.92 -8.42
CA ASN A 99 -0.47 17.18 -9.69
C ASN A 99 -1.97 16.87 -9.57
N CYS A 100 -2.33 15.74 -8.95
CA CYS A 100 -3.73 15.39 -8.69
C CYS A 100 -4.43 16.40 -7.76
N LEU A 101 -3.75 16.90 -6.74
CA LEU A 101 -4.29 17.91 -5.84
C LEU A 101 -4.58 19.23 -6.57
N GLU A 102 -3.63 19.72 -7.34
CA GLU A 102 -3.78 20.99 -8.06
C GLU A 102 -4.92 20.91 -9.09
N THR A 103 -5.02 19.79 -9.82
CA THR A 103 -6.15 19.58 -10.74
C THR A 103 -7.48 19.45 -9.99
N ALA A 104 -7.52 18.73 -8.85
CA ALA A 104 -8.73 18.64 -8.03
C ALA A 104 -9.25 20.01 -7.58
N LYS A 105 -8.35 20.91 -7.18
CA LYS A 105 -8.69 22.31 -6.82
C LYS A 105 -9.26 23.07 -8.03
N LYS A 106 -8.63 22.95 -9.20
CA LYS A 106 -9.12 23.59 -10.45
C LYS A 106 -10.52 23.12 -10.84
N GLU A 107 -10.82 21.84 -10.68
CA GLU A 107 -12.11 21.24 -11.00
C GLU A 107 -13.17 21.43 -9.91
N GLY A 108 -12.81 22.13 -8.82
CA GLY A 108 -13.72 22.51 -7.75
C GLY A 108 -14.04 21.39 -6.77
N ALA A 109 -13.17 20.41 -6.63
CA ALA A 109 -13.33 19.34 -5.64
C ALA A 109 -13.44 19.92 -4.23
N ALA A 110 -14.46 19.47 -3.49
CA ALA A 110 -14.65 19.90 -2.12
C ALA A 110 -13.71 19.19 -1.13
N HIS A 111 -13.21 17.99 -1.50
CA HIS A 111 -12.43 17.16 -0.60
C HIS A 111 -11.37 16.31 -1.32
N PHE A 112 -10.19 16.22 -0.71
CA PHE A 112 -9.10 15.36 -1.16
C PHE A 112 -8.77 14.33 -0.07
N VAL A 113 -8.81 13.03 -0.43
CA VAL A 113 -8.44 11.94 0.47
C VAL A 113 -7.10 11.37 0.04
N MET A 114 -6.13 11.38 0.94
CA MET A 114 -4.80 10.81 0.71
C MET A 114 -4.66 9.47 1.42
N LEU A 115 -4.29 8.43 0.68
CA LEU A 115 -3.75 7.20 1.25
C LEU A 115 -2.26 7.42 1.57
N SER A 116 -1.97 7.73 2.83
CA SER A 116 -0.62 7.80 3.37
C SER A 116 -0.19 6.46 4.00
N ALA A 117 0.63 6.45 5.02
CA ALA A 117 1.08 5.25 5.72
C ALA A 117 1.40 5.54 7.19
N PHE A 118 1.09 4.62 8.09
CA PHE A 118 1.38 4.77 9.52
C PHE A 118 2.88 4.94 9.81
N CYS A 119 3.73 4.31 8.98
CA CYS A 119 5.19 4.36 9.13
C CYS A 119 5.81 5.75 8.93
N VAL A 120 5.06 6.74 8.43
CA VAL A 120 5.59 8.10 8.28
C VAL A 120 5.84 8.82 9.61
N LYS A 121 5.34 8.28 10.72
CA LYS A 121 5.61 8.81 12.06
C LYS A 121 7.09 8.76 12.46
N ASN A 122 7.87 7.82 11.87
CA ASN A 122 9.31 7.67 12.07
C ASN A 122 10.03 7.65 10.70
N PRO A 123 10.20 8.82 10.03
CA PRO A 123 10.53 8.91 8.61
C PRO A 123 12.04 8.78 8.36
N ILE A 124 12.53 7.57 8.25
CA ILE A 124 13.92 7.31 7.86
C ILE A 124 14.08 6.97 6.37
N LEU A 125 13.00 6.48 5.72
CA LEU A 125 12.98 6.02 4.34
C LEU A 125 12.54 7.12 3.35
N GLN A 126 12.92 6.99 2.09
CA GLN A 126 12.65 8.01 1.08
C GLN A 126 11.17 8.20 0.79
N PHE A 127 10.40 7.09 0.67
CA PHE A 127 8.95 7.19 0.43
C PHE A 127 8.19 7.82 1.61
N GLN A 128 8.66 7.61 2.85
CA GLN A 128 8.09 8.26 4.03
C GLN A 128 8.27 9.77 3.98
N LYS A 129 9.48 10.23 3.61
CA LYS A 129 9.81 11.65 3.44
C LYS A 129 9.00 12.29 2.31
N ALA A 130 8.83 11.59 1.19
CA ALA A 130 8.03 12.04 0.05
C ALA A 130 6.55 12.19 0.43
N LYS A 131 5.98 11.19 1.13
CA LYS A 131 4.59 11.27 1.63
C LYS A 131 4.40 12.42 2.60
N LEU A 132 5.27 12.59 3.60
CA LEU A 132 5.19 13.69 4.56
C LEU A 132 5.27 15.05 3.86
N LYS A 133 6.13 15.20 2.87
CA LYS A 133 6.24 16.44 2.08
C LYS A 133 4.92 16.76 1.35
N PHE A 134 4.21 15.73 0.88
CA PHE A 134 2.88 15.95 0.30
C PHE A 134 1.82 16.23 1.36
N GLU A 135 1.85 15.52 2.50
CA GLU A 135 0.93 15.81 3.61
C GLU A 135 1.00 17.26 4.05
N GLU A 136 2.23 17.85 4.13
CA GLU A 136 2.42 19.27 4.41
C GLU A 136 1.69 20.16 3.40
N LYS A 137 1.83 19.87 2.09
CA LYS A 137 1.14 20.64 1.03
C LYS A 137 -0.38 20.52 1.10
N LEU A 138 -0.88 19.34 1.42
CA LEU A 138 -2.31 19.11 1.56
C LEU A 138 -2.88 19.84 2.78
N VAL A 139 -2.16 19.84 3.90
CA VAL A 139 -2.52 20.60 5.11
C VAL A 139 -2.47 22.10 4.86
N GLU A 140 -1.44 22.60 4.15
CA GLU A 140 -1.35 24.02 3.73
C GLU A 140 -2.59 24.44 2.92
N ALA A 141 -2.97 23.66 1.89
CA ALA A 141 -4.16 23.93 1.07
C ALA A 141 -5.46 23.90 1.90
N GLY A 142 -5.58 22.96 2.84
CA GLY A 142 -6.72 22.86 3.75
C GLY A 142 -6.82 24.07 4.68
N ASN A 143 -5.70 24.51 5.26
CA ASN A 143 -5.64 25.68 6.15
C ASN A 143 -5.93 26.99 5.38
N ALA A 144 -5.58 27.06 4.11
CA ALA A 144 -5.93 28.19 3.23
C ALA A 144 -7.41 28.17 2.81
N GLY A 145 -8.16 27.11 3.13
CA GLY A 145 -9.56 26.96 2.72
C GLY A 145 -9.77 26.63 1.24
N GLU A 146 -8.72 26.19 0.55
CA GLU A 146 -8.76 25.86 -0.88
C GLU A 146 -9.47 24.53 -1.15
N ILE A 147 -9.31 23.55 -0.24
CA ILE A 147 -9.93 22.23 -0.33
C ILE A 147 -9.99 21.57 1.06
N GLY A 148 -11.06 20.81 1.36
CA GLY A 148 -11.08 19.94 2.53
C GLY A 148 -10.19 18.72 2.33
N TYR A 149 -9.68 18.11 3.41
CA TYR A 149 -8.81 16.95 3.27
C TYR A 149 -9.02 15.88 4.36
N SER A 150 -8.60 14.66 4.04
CA SER A 150 -8.37 13.58 5.00
C SER A 150 -7.09 12.86 4.64
N ILE A 151 -6.14 12.77 5.57
CA ILE A 151 -4.89 12.03 5.41
C ILE A 151 -5.03 10.74 6.20
N VAL A 152 -5.18 9.61 5.50
CA VAL A 152 -5.36 8.30 6.13
C VAL A 152 -4.02 7.58 6.16
N ARG A 153 -3.57 7.23 7.37
CA ARG A 153 -2.31 6.52 7.65
C ARG A 153 -2.60 5.10 8.13
N PRO A 154 -2.85 4.15 7.23
CA PRO A 154 -3.07 2.76 7.62
C PRO A 154 -1.78 2.11 8.12
N THR A 155 -1.94 1.10 8.96
CA THR A 155 -0.90 0.17 9.37
C THR A 155 -0.47 -0.73 8.20
N ALA A 156 -0.25 -2.03 8.38
CA ALA A 156 0.04 -2.92 7.26
C ALA A 156 -1.26 -3.34 6.54
N PHE A 157 -1.17 -3.66 5.25
CA PHE A 157 -2.24 -4.34 4.51
C PHE A 157 -2.10 -5.86 4.68
N PHE A 158 -3.17 -6.61 4.55
CA PHE A 158 -3.12 -8.07 4.61
C PHE A 158 -2.14 -8.68 3.60
N LYS A 159 -2.10 -8.17 2.37
CA LYS A 159 -1.13 -8.60 1.35
C LYS A 159 0.33 -8.42 1.81
N SER A 160 0.64 -7.33 2.50
CA SER A 160 2.01 -7.05 2.95
C SER A 160 2.55 -8.09 3.94
N VAL A 161 1.66 -8.75 4.69
CA VAL A 161 2.00 -9.79 5.68
C VAL A 161 1.73 -11.22 5.20
N SER A 162 1.23 -11.38 3.95
CA SER A 162 0.87 -12.68 3.36
C SER A 162 1.95 -13.27 2.45
N GLY A 163 3.08 -12.60 2.29
CA GLY A 163 4.11 -12.96 1.30
C GLY A 163 4.81 -14.31 1.52
N GLN A 164 4.62 -14.95 2.68
CA GLN A 164 5.21 -16.26 2.97
C GLN A 164 4.22 -17.44 2.84
N LEU A 165 3.01 -17.21 2.31
CA LEU A 165 2.00 -18.26 2.17
C LEU A 165 2.53 -19.46 1.38
N GLU A 166 3.03 -19.26 0.16
CA GLU A 166 3.52 -20.33 -0.71
C GLU A 166 4.71 -21.09 -0.09
N VAL A 167 5.59 -20.37 0.60
CA VAL A 167 6.74 -20.95 1.33
C VAL A 167 6.26 -21.93 2.39
N VAL A 168 5.28 -21.53 3.20
CA VAL A 168 4.69 -22.34 4.27
C VAL A 168 3.87 -23.50 3.69
N GLN A 169 3.11 -23.26 2.61
CA GLN A 169 2.38 -24.31 1.88
C GLN A 169 3.36 -25.38 1.32
N GLY A 170 4.53 -24.95 0.84
CA GLY A 170 5.60 -25.85 0.40
C GLY A 170 6.30 -26.62 1.54
N GLY A 171 5.97 -26.34 2.82
CA GLY A 171 6.53 -27.02 3.99
C GLY A 171 7.81 -26.41 4.54
N ALA A 172 8.27 -25.30 3.98
CA ALA A 172 9.41 -24.54 4.49
C ALA A 172 9.04 -23.71 5.74
N PRO A 173 10.03 -23.29 6.57
CA PRO A 173 9.74 -22.49 7.75
C PRO A 173 9.31 -21.06 7.40
N PHE A 174 8.48 -20.47 8.26
CA PHE A 174 8.19 -19.04 8.24
C PHE A 174 9.38 -18.27 8.81
N VAL A 175 9.89 -17.31 8.05
CA VAL A 175 11.06 -16.52 8.41
C VAL A 175 10.64 -15.34 9.28
N VAL A 176 11.29 -15.17 10.42
CA VAL A 176 11.15 -14.01 11.31
C VAL A 176 12.52 -13.38 11.57
N PHE A 177 12.54 -12.06 11.80
CA PHE A 177 13.76 -11.35 12.14
C PHE A 177 13.89 -11.20 13.67
N GLY A 178 15.13 -11.29 14.18
CA GLY A 178 15.38 -11.33 15.61
C GLY A 178 14.72 -12.55 16.26
N ASP A 179 14.04 -12.34 17.36
CA ASP A 179 13.24 -13.38 18.04
C ASP A 179 11.80 -13.49 17.48
N GLY A 180 11.44 -12.61 16.53
CA GLY A 180 10.11 -12.53 15.93
C GLY A 180 9.05 -11.84 16.80
N THR A 181 9.47 -11.15 17.88
CA THR A 181 8.60 -10.43 18.81
C THR A 181 8.93 -8.95 18.92
N MET A 182 9.94 -8.47 18.18
CA MET A 182 10.49 -7.12 18.27
C MET A 182 9.47 -6.03 17.88
N CYS A 183 8.61 -6.33 16.93
CA CYS A 183 7.58 -5.40 16.45
C CYS A 183 6.21 -6.08 16.36
N LYS A 184 5.17 -5.26 16.35
CA LYS A 184 3.78 -5.70 16.22
C LYS A 184 3.07 -4.93 15.13
N CYS A 185 2.07 -5.55 14.51
CA CYS A 185 1.15 -4.86 13.63
C CYS A 185 -0.29 -5.33 13.86
N ASN A 186 -1.24 -4.48 13.50
CA ASN A 186 -2.65 -4.83 13.34
C ASN A 186 -3.07 -4.49 11.90
N PRO A 187 -2.77 -5.39 10.96
CA PRO A 187 -3.03 -5.14 9.55
C PRO A 187 -4.53 -5.00 9.29
N ILE A 188 -4.87 -4.20 8.27
CA ILE A 188 -6.25 -3.92 7.87
C ILE A 188 -6.56 -4.58 6.52
N ALA A 189 -7.79 -5.11 6.39
CA ALA A 189 -8.28 -5.65 5.13
C ALA A 189 -8.47 -4.54 4.09
N GLU A 190 -8.19 -4.84 2.83
CA GLU A 190 -8.24 -3.89 1.71
C GLU A 190 -9.65 -3.31 1.52
N ALA A 191 -10.68 -4.14 1.65
CA ALA A 191 -12.07 -3.71 1.53
C ALA A 191 -12.50 -2.78 2.67
N ASP A 192 -12.05 -3.08 3.90
CA ASP A 192 -12.32 -2.24 5.07
C ASP A 192 -11.61 -0.88 4.93
N LEU A 193 -10.34 -0.89 4.49
CA LEU A 193 -9.60 0.34 4.23
C LEU A 193 -10.23 1.17 3.10
N ALA A 194 -10.72 0.53 2.03
CA ALA A 194 -11.42 1.22 0.96
C ALA A 194 -12.72 1.87 1.46
N THR A 195 -13.49 1.15 2.28
CA THR A 195 -14.67 1.68 2.95
C THR A 195 -14.33 2.93 3.77
N TYR A 196 -13.27 2.86 4.58
CA TYR A 196 -12.81 3.98 5.41
C TYR A 196 -12.39 5.20 4.58
N LEU A 197 -11.63 4.98 3.49
CA LEU A 197 -11.18 6.05 2.59
C LEU A 197 -12.36 6.74 1.90
N VAL A 198 -13.34 5.97 1.44
CA VAL A 198 -14.53 6.51 0.76
C VAL A 198 -15.45 7.25 1.75
N ASP A 199 -15.57 6.77 3.00
CA ASP A 199 -16.27 7.51 4.07
C ASP A 199 -15.67 8.92 4.27
N CYS A 200 -14.35 9.07 4.16
CA CYS A 200 -13.68 10.37 4.34
C CYS A 200 -14.19 11.44 3.36
N ILE A 201 -14.78 11.07 2.22
CA ILE A 201 -15.32 12.04 1.25
C ILE A 201 -16.50 12.83 1.83
N THR A 202 -17.33 12.18 2.64
CA THR A 202 -18.61 12.75 3.12
C THR A 202 -18.68 12.93 4.64
N GLU A 203 -17.87 12.21 5.41
CA GLU A 203 -17.88 12.27 6.86
C GLU A 203 -17.14 13.48 7.41
N LYS A 204 -17.88 14.49 7.85
CA LYS A 204 -17.32 15.72 8.44
C LYS A 204 -16.43 15.47 9.65
N SER A 205 -16.70 14.42 10.41
CA SER A 205 -15.87 14.03 11.55
C SER A 205 -14.44 13.66 11.19
N ARG A 206 -14.20 13.31 9.91
CA ARG A 206 -12.90 12.93 9.34
C ARG A 206 -12.25 14.05 8.50
N SER A 207 -12.95 15.16 8.31
CA SER A 207 -12.46 16.27 7.50
C SER A 207 -11.38 17.08 8.22
N ASN A 208 -10.37 17.51 7.47
CA ASN A 208 -9.20 18.29 7.91
C ASN A 208 -8.44 17.60 9.05
N LYS A 209 -8.23 16.29 8.90
CA LYS A 209 -7.56 15.45 9.91
C LYS A 209 -6.53 14.52 9.29
N ILE A 210 -5.55 14.19 10.12
CA ILE A 210 -4.64 13.05 9.94
C ILE A 210 -5.23 11.91 10.77
N LEU A 211 -5.48 10.77 10.13
CA LEU A 211 -6.22 9.65 10.66
C LEU A 211 -5.36 8.39 10.61
N ASN A 212 -4.86 7.95 11.75
CA ASN A 212 -4.23 6.64 11.85
C ASN A 212 -5.33 5.57 11.86
N ILE A 213 -5.08 4.43 11.19
CA ILE A 213 -6.05 3.36 11.14
C ILE A 213 -5.38 1.99 11.06
N GLY A 214 -5.82 1.06 11.88
CA GLY A 214 -5.41 -0.35 11.86
C GLY A 214 -6.61 -1.26 11.80
N GLY A 215 -6.38 -2.55 11.55
CA GLY A 215 -7.40 -3.59 11.57
C GLY A 215 -7.85 -3.95 12.99
N PRO A 216 -8.80 -4.90 13.11
CA PRO A 216 -9.42 -5.27 14.38
C PRO A 216 -8.49 -6.03 15.34
N ASP A 217 -7.41 -6.65 14.83
CA ASP A 217 -6.50 -7.45 15.63
C ASP A 217 -5.86 -6.64 16.78
N ALA A 218 -5.53 -7.31 17.88
CA ALA A 218 -4.96 -6.66 19.07
C ALA A 218 -3.48 -6.23 18.91
N GLY A 219 -2.83 -6.66 17.82
CA GLY A 219 -1.40 -6.48 17.56
C GLY A 219 -0.68 -7.82 17.51
N LEU A 220 -0.23 -8.18 16.31
CA LEU A 220 0.38 -9.47 15.99
C LEU A 220 1.87 -9.29 15.78
N THR A 221 2.69 -10.03 16.54
CA THR A 221 4.13 -10.17 16.28
C THR A 221 4.36 -11.00 15.02
N MET A 222 5.54 -10.94 14.41
CA MET A 222 5.88 -11.80 13.26
C MET A 222 5.70 -13.29 13.59
N THR A 223 6.10 -13.71 14.79
CA THR A 223 5.90 -15.09 15.24
C THR A 223 4.41 -15.46 15.36
N ALA A 224 3.57 -14.53 15.84
CA ALA A 224 2.12 -14.76 15.91
C ALA A 224 1.50 -14.88 14.52
N GLN A 225 1.90 -14.02 13.57
CA GLN A 225 1.48 -14.10 12.16
C GLN A 225 1.88 -15.44 11.53
N GLY A 226 3.13 -15.87 11.73
CA GLY A 226 3.58 -17.18 11.24
C GLY A 226 2.76 -18.34 11.80
N LYS A 227 2.43 -18.33 13.10
CA LYS A 227 1.57 -19.37 13.71
C LYS A 227 0.16 -19.39 13.09
N LEU A 228 -0.47 -18.21 12.92
CA LEU A 228 -1.76 -18.11 12.24
C LEU A 228 -1.72 -18.64 10.81
N LEU A 229 -0.61 -18.38 10.09
CA LEU A 229 -0.46 -18.88 8.73
C LEU A 229 -0.30 -20.40 8.70
N PHE A 230 0.48 -21.00 9.60
CA PHE A 230 0.60 -22.46 9.73
C PHE A 230 -0.74 -23.10 10.10
N GLU A 231 -1.51 -22.51 11.02
CA GLU A 231 -2.86 -22.94 11.37
C GLU A 231 -3.77 -22.96 10.13
N ALA A 232 -3.73 -21.87 9.34
CA ALA A 232 -4.54 -21.73 8.13
C ALA A 232 -4.25 -22.80 7.06
N VAL A 233 -2.99 -23.23 6.93
CA VAL A 233 -2.59 -24.27 5.98
C VAL A 233 -2.61 -25.68 6.59
N GLY A 234 -3.01 -25.85 7.85
CA GLY A 234 -3.12 -27.14 8.52
C GLY A 234 -1.78 -27.83 8.78
N LYS A 235 -0.71 -27.07 9.06
CA LYS A 235 0.65 -27.59 9.31
C LYS A 235 1.19 -27.16 10.66
N GLU A 236 2.10 -27.99 11.21
CA GLU A 236 2.82 -27.63 12.45
C GLU A 236 3.76 -26.45 12.22
N PRO A 237 3.79 -25.46 13.16
CA PRO A 237 4.60 -24.26 13.04
C PRO A 237 6.10 -24.56 12.98
N LYS A 238 6.76 -24.07 11.94
CA LYS A 238 8.22 -24.07 11.79
C LYS A 238 8.68 -22.63 11.62
N ILE A 239 9.42 -22.09 12.59
CA ILE A 239 9.89 -20.71 12.59
C ILE A 239 11.40 -20.67 12.43
N LEU A 240 11.88 -19.97 11.41
CA LEU A 240 13.30 -19.68 11.19
C LEU A 240 13.63 -18.26 11.66
N LYS A 241 14.48 -18.14 12.65
CA LYS A 241 14.93 -16.85 13.19
C LYS A 241 16.19 -16.37 12.47
N VAL A 242 16.14 -15.18 11.88
CA VAL A 242 17.26 -14.54 11.19
C VAL A 242 17.73 -13.32 12.01
N PRO A 243 19.01 -13.22 12.36
CA PRO A 243 19.51 -12.07 13.11
C PRO A 243 19.29 -10.75 12.35
N VAL A 244 18.80 -9.72 13.06
CA VAL A 244 18.62 -8.37 12.49
C VAL A 244 19.95 -7.75 12.06
N LEU A 245 21.05 -8.11 12.73
CA LEU A 245 22.41 -7.68 12.37
C LEU A 245 22.77 -7.97 10.90
N LEU A 246 22.14 -8.98 10.29
CA LEU A 246 22.35 -9.27 8.87
C LEU A 246 21.93 -8.08 7.98
N PHE A 247 20.85 -7.39 8.33
CA PHE A 247 20.47 -6.15 7.64
C PHE A 247 21.52 -5.06 7.80
N ASP A 248 22.09 -4.89 9.00
CA ASP A 248 23.13 -3.87 9.26
C ASP A 248 24.38 -4.10 8.40
N VAL A 249 24.82 -5.35 8.27
CA VAL A 249 25.95 -5.72 7.42
C VAL A 249 25.64 -5.45 5.94
N ILE A 250 24.45 -5.87 5.46
CA ILE A 250 24.03 -5.68 4.06
C ILE A 250 23.90 -4.18 3.76
N ILE A 251 23.21 -3.42 4.62
CA ILE A 251 23.00 -1.98 4.45
C ILE A 251 24.34 -1.26 4.44
N GLY A 252 25.23 -1.57 5.40
CA GLY A 252 26.56 -0.95 5.47
C GLY A 252 27.39 -1.19 4.21
N ALA A 253 27.38 -2.41 3.68
CA ALA A 253 28.06 -2.73 2.43
C ALA A 253 27.44 -1.99 1.22
N LEU A 254 26.12 -1.97 1.12
CA LEU A 254 25.40 -1.29 0.04
C LEU A 254 25.57 0.23 0.10
N ASP A 255 25.51 0.84 1.28
CA ASP A 255 25.75 2.28 1.46
C ASP A 255 27.18 2.67 1.10
N PHE A 256 28.18 1.84 1.46
CA PHE A 256 29.57 2.05 1.03
C PHE A 256 29.70 1.99 -0.50
N LEU A 257 29.08 1.00 -1.13
CA LEU A 257 29.08 0.89 -2.61
C LEU A 257 28.29 2.02 -3.28
N ALA A 258 27.19 2.46 -2.67
CA ALA A 258 26.39 3.58 -3.17
C ALA A 258 27.15 4.91 -3.10
N ALA A 259 28.05 5.10 -2.13
CA ALA A 259 28.93 6.27 -2.07
C ALA A 259 29.90 6.35 -3.25
N ILE A 260 30.29 5.20 -3.83
CA ILE A 260 31.22 5.10 -4.96
C ILE A 260 30.46 5.02 -6.29
N LEU A 261 29.39 4.24 -6.35
CA LEU A 261 28.59 3.92 -7.53
C LEU A 261 27.08 4.12 -7.26
N PRO A 262 26.61 5.38 -7.04
CA PRO A 262 25.25 5.65 -6.57
C PRO A 262 24.17 5.09 -7.51
N LYS A 263 24.34 5.19 -8.84
CA LYS A 263 23.37 4.70 -9.82
C LYS A 263 23.08 3.20 -9.73
N GLN A 264 24.03 2.39 -9.23
CA GLN A 264 23.88 0.95 -9.11
C GLN A 264 23.42 0.49 -7.73
N PHE A 265 23.79 1.22 -6.67
CA PHE A 265 23.63 0.72 -5.28
C PHE A 265 22.74 1.57 -4.39
N GLU A 266 22.34 2.81 -4.78
CA GLU A 266 21.42 3.63 -3.98
C GLU A 266 20.06 2.93 -3.79
N ASP A 267 19.49 2.40 -4.86
CA ASP A 267 18.20 1.68 -4.82
C ASP A 267 18.28 0.36 -4.02
N PRO A 268 19.25 -0.54 -4.25
CA PRO A 268 19.43 -1.71 -3.40
C PRO A 268 19.63 -1.39 -1.91
N ALA A 269 20.35 -0.32 -1.58
CA ALA A 269 20.55 0.12 -0.21
C ALA A 269 19.23 0.57 0.42
N GLU A 270 18.43 1.35 -0.30
CA GLU A 270 17.10 1.80 0.18
C GLU A 270 16.15 0.62 0.39
N LEU A 271 16.15 -0.37 -0.52
CA LEU A 271 15.35 -1.58 -0.39
C LEU A 271 15.74 -2.41 0.86
N ALA A 272 17.01 -2.53 1.14
CA ALA A 272 17.48 -3.21 2.36
C ALA A 272 17.05 -2.46 3.63
N LYS A 273 17.08 -1.11 3.61
CA LYS A 273 16.56 -0.26 4.70
C LYS A 273 15.06 -0.43 4.91
N ILE A 274 14.27 -0.52 3.83
CA ILE A 274 12.83 -0.79 3.89
C ILE A 274 12.59 -2.14 4.58
N GLY A 275 13.31 -3.19 4.17
CA GLY A 275 13.22 -4.51 4.80
C GLY A 275 13.53 -4.48 6.29
N LYS A 276 14.61 -3.82 6.69
CA LYS A 276 14.97 -3.65 8.12
C LYS A 276 13.89 -2.88 8.88
N TYR A 277 13.37 -1.79 8.30
CA TYR A 277 12.34 -0.96 8.95
C TYR A 277 11.15 -1.80 9.38
N TYR A 278 10.57 -2.57 8.44
CA TYR A 278 9.41 -3.41 8.73
C TYR A 278 9.72 -4.64 9.61
N ALA A 279 10.99 -4.99 9.77
CA ALA A 279 11.41 -6.05 10.69
C ALA A 279 11.48 -5.61 12.17
N VAL A 280 11.61 -4.29 12.43
CA VAL A 280 11.89 -3.78 13.78
C VAL A 280 10.91 -2.71 14.28
N GLU A 281 10.17 -2.04 13.37
CA GLU A 281 9.28 -0.94 13.72
C GLU A 281 7.82 -1.39 13.84
N ASP A 282 7.14 -0.88 14.87
CA ASP A 282 5.71 -1.16 15.08
C ASP A 282 4.82 -0.51 14.03
N MET A 283 3.93 -1.32 13.45
CA MET A 283 2.80 -0.90 12.61
C MET A 283 1.49 -1.17 13.36
N LEU A 284 1.33 -0.54 14.51
CA LEU A 284 0.27 -0.82 15.47
C LEU A 284 -0.43 0.44 15.92
N THR A 285 -1.76 0.50 15.73
CA THR A 285 -2.64 1.44 16.42
C THR A 285 -3.13 0.81 17.73
N VAL A 286 -3.04 1.55 18.82
CA VAL A 286 -3.43 1.06 20.15
C VAL A 286 -4.77 1.64 20.61
N ASP A 287 -5.12 2.85 20.13
CA ASP A 287 -6.40 3.48 20.44
C ASP A 287 -7.55 2.71 19.74
N PRO A 288 -8.60 2.30 20.48
CA PRO A 288 -9.78 1.68 19.88
C PRO A 288 -10.44 2.50 18.77
N SER A 289 -10.37 3.84 18.82
CA SER A 289 -10.92 4.74 17.80
C SER A 289 -10.11 4.72 16.49
N GLU A 290 -8.89 4.22 16.52
CA GLU A 290 -8.02 4.02 15.35
C GLU A 290 -8.11 2.60 14.77
N LYS A 291 -9.05 1.77 15.23
CA LYS A 291 -9.32 0.44 14.69
C LYS A 291 -10.57 0.46 13.82
N PHE A 292 -10.50 -0.23 12.69
CA PHE A 292 -11.61 -0.30 11.76
C PHE A 292 -11.67 -1.65 11.05
N GLY A 293 -12.91 -2.04 10.69
CA GLY A 293 -13.18 -3.31 10.03
C GLY A 293 -13.42 -4.46 11.00
N THR A 294 -13.77 -5.59 10.42
CA THR A 294 -14.14 -6.81 11.17
C THR A 294 -13.33 -8.03 10.77
N VAL A 295 -12.66 -7.99 9.60
CA VAL A 295 -11.91 -9.12 9.09
C VAL A 295 -10.55 -9.19 9.78
N THR A 296 -10.28 -10.31 10.46
CA THR A 296 -9.00 -10.58 11.12
C THR A 296 -7.98 -11.16 10.16
N LEU A 297 -6.68 -11.04 10.49
CA LEU A 297 -5.61 -11.66 9.70
C LEU A 297 -5.75 -13.19 9.63
N GLY A 298 -6.21 -13.82 10.72
CA GLY A 298 -6.45 -15.27 10.75
C GLY A 298 -7.52 -15.71 9.77
N GLU A 299 -8.62 -14.97 9.65
CA GLU A 299 -9.68 -15.24 8.66
C GLU A 299 -9.17 -15.03 7.24
N HIS A 300 -8.40 -13.96 7.00
CA HIS A 300 -7.77 -13.72 5.72
C HIS A 300 -6.83 -14.87 5.32
N TYR A 301 -5.97 -15.34 6.23
CA TYR A 301 -5.07 -16.45 5.95
C TYR A 301 -5.82 -17.75 5.62
N LYS A 302 -6.91 -18.04 6.33
CA LYS A 302 -7.77 -19.21 6.01
C LYS A 302 -8.36 -19.11 4.61
N ARG A 303 -8.78 -17.92 4.19
CA ARG A 303 -9.30 -17.67 2.84
C ARG A 303 -8.20 -17.89 1.78
N ILE A 304 -7.06 -17.20 1.89
CA ILE A 304 -5.99 -17.29 0.88
C ILE A 304 -5.27 -18.64 0.87
N ALA A 305 -5.33 -19.43 1.95
CA ALA A 305 -4.82 -20.79 1.96
C ALA A 305 -5.57 -21.71 0.98
N VAL A 306 -6.84 -21.40 0.69
CA VAL A 306 -7.72 -22.14 -0.23
C VAL A 306 -7.76 -21.50 -1.62
N GLU A 307 -7.95 -20.17 -1.67
CA GLU A 307 -8.17 -19.41 -2.92
C GLU A 307 -6.85 -19.02 -3.60
N GLY A 308 -5.73 -19.12 -2.87
CA GLY A 308 -4.45 -18.54 -3.30
C GLY A 308 -4.34 -17.06 -2.95
N ASN A 309 -3.12 -16.54 -3.04
CA ASN A 309 -2.85 -15.13 -2.80
C ASN A 309 -3.23 -14.32 -4.04
N ASP A 310 -3.98 -13.23 -3.88
CA ASP A 310 -4.24 -12.26 -4.95
C ASP A 310 -2.90 -11.61 -5.35
N TYR A 311 -2.26 -12.21 -6.34
CA TYR A 311 -0.96 -11.75 -6.81
C TYR A 311 -1.13 -10.57 -7.77
N ASP A 312 -0.66 -9.40 -7.37
CA ASP A 312 -0.50 -8.26 -8.26
C ASP A 312 0.98 -8.19 -8.69
N PRO A 313 1.30 -8.55 -9.94
CA PRO A 313 2.66 -8.56 -10.44
C PRO A 313 3.32 -7.17 -10.45
N TYR A 314 2.53 -6.11 -10.29
CA TYR A 314 3.01 -4.72 -10.35
C TYR A 314 3.37 -4.11 -8.99
N THR A 315 3.04 -4.75 -7.86
CA THR A 315 3.17 -4.15 -6.53
C THR A 315 4.21 -4.78 -5.62
N THR A 316 5.00 -5.74 -6.07
CA THR A 316 6.04 -6.35 -5.25
C THR A 316 7.43 -5.96 -5.73
N LEU A 317 8.37 -5.78 -4.78
CA LEU A 317 9.81 -5.64 -5.00
C LEU A 317 10.41 -6.75 -5.88
N PHE A 318 9.66 -7.81 -6.12
CA PHE A 318 10.01 -8.98 -6.91
C PHE A 318 9.14 -9.11 -8.16
N ALA A 319 8.44 -8.05 -8.58
CA ALA A 319 7.66 -8.03 -9.82
C ALA A 319 8.55 -8.44 -11.01
N GLY A 320 8.18 -9.50 -11.71
CA GLY A 320 8.93 -10.07 -12.85
C GLY A 320 9.75 -11.32 -12.54
N LYS A 321 9.87 -11.78 -11.30
CA LYS A 321 10.45 -13.09 -10.96
C LYS A 321 9.36 -14.05 -10.56
N LYS A 322 9.25 -15.17 -11.27
CA LYS A 322 8.21 -16.20 -11.09
C LYS A 322 8.20 -16.87 -9.71
N ASN A 323 9.17 -16.55 -8.82
CA ASN A 323 9.20 -17.14 -7.48
C ASN A 323 10.07 -16.29 -6.51
N PRO A 324 9.48 -15.49 -5.62
CA PRO A 324 10.26 -14.80 -4.58
C PRO A 324 10.96 -15.79 -3.62
N THR A 325 10.47 -17.02 -3.54
CA THR A 325 11.05 -18.12 -2.75
C THR A 325 12.48 -18.44 -3.16
N SER A 326 12.82 -18.33 -4.46
CA SER A 326 14.18 -18.62 -4.95
C SER A 326 15.22 -17.61 -4.45
N VAL A 327 14.84 -16.39 -4.15
CA VAL A 327 15.77 -15.35 -3.67
C VAL A 327 16.09 -15.58 -2.18
N ILE A 328 15.08 -15.90 -1.37
CA ILE A 328 15.29 -16.20 0.05
C ILE A 328 15.96 -17.58 0.21
N ALA A 329 15.58 -18.58 -0.57
CA ALA A 329 16.22 -19.91 -0.56
C ALA A 329 17.67 -19.86 -1.01
N ASN A 330 18.00 -19.04 -2.02
CA ASN A 330 19.39 -18.84 -2.46
C ASN A 330 20.23 -18.05 -1.45
N LEU A 331 19.63 -17.15 -0.66
CA LEU A 331 20.32 -16.45 0.42
C LEU A 331 20.57 -17.35 1.65
N VAL A 332 19.78 -18.40 1.84
CA VAL A 332 19.88 -19.31 3.00
C VAL A 332 20.59 -20.65 2.66
N GLY A 333 21.03 -20.82 1.40
CA GLY A 333 21.94 -21.94 1.04
C GLY A 333 21.28 -23.31 0.85
N ASN A 334 19.98 -23.40 0.64
CA ASN A 334 19.32 -24.65 0.25
C ASN A 334 18.97 -24.61 -1.25
N SER A 335 19.80 -25.27 -2.06
CA SER A 335 19.46 -25.62 -3.43
C SER A 335 18.41 -26.73 -3.42
N VAL A 336 17.16 -26.37 -3.68
CA VAL A 336 16.13 -27.34 -4.07
C VAL A 336 16.06 -27.26 -5.59
N ASP A 337 16.56 -28.29 -6.26
CA ASP A 337 16.39 -28.50 -7.70
C ASP A 337 14.89 -28.70 -7.97
N VAL A 338 14.27 -27.72 -8.62
CA VAL A 338 12.90 -27.84 -9.14
C VAL A 338 13.04 -28.11 -10.63
N GLU A 339 12.70 -29.33 -11.05
CA GLU A 339 12.58 -29.70 -12.46
C GLU A 339 11.61 -28.75 -13.18
N GLU A 340 12.07 -28.21 -14.31
CA GLU A 340 11.26 -27.39 -15.22
C GLU A 340 10.23 -28.27 -15.93
N GLU A 341 8.96 -28.17 -15.59
CA GLU A 341 7.87 -28.62 -16.46
C GLU A 341 7.69 -27.60 -17.61
N GLN A 342 7.95 -28.05 -18.82
CA GLN A 342 7.72 -27.29 -20.05
C GLN A 342 6.20 -27.11 -20.29
N PRO A 343 5.72 -25.94 -20.76
CA PRO A 343 4.33 -25.74 -21.08
C PRO A 343 3.94 -26.55 -22.31
N VAL A 344 2.95 -27.44 -22.14
CA VAL A 344 2.28 -28.15 -23.22
C VAL A 344 1.50 -27.14 -24.06
N ALA A 345 1.90 -27.01 -25.32
CA ALA A 345 1.16 -26.28 -26.34
C ALA A 345 -0.18 -26.97 -26.64
N LYS A 346 -1.26 -26.22 -26.50
CA LYS A 346 -2.48 -26.37 -27.31
C LYS A 346 -3.26 -25.07 -27.36
#